data_31271c447aa8a868b1ed84e272ec5b94
#
_entry.id   31271c447aa8a868b1ed84e272ec5b94
#
_cell.length_a   1.000
_cell.length_b   1.000
_cell.length_c   1.000
_cell.angle_alpha   90.00
_cell.angle_beta   90.00
_cell.angle_gamma   90.00
#
_symmetry.space_group_name_H-M   'P 1'
#
loop_
_entity.id
_entity.type
_entity.pdbx_description
1 polymer ?
#
loop_
_entity_poly.entity_id
_entity_poly.type
_entity_poly.pdbx_seq_one_letter_code
_entity_poly.pdbx_strand_id
1 'polypeptide(L)'
;MKGSRVLKRFKNMQRIAMSVVLLVVSVAVFAQYPPSPNSLEKYKKIDVATQVLQYKLKFKLNYKQKDYYEDDRIVQIGKQFVKDYSGIIFYFDSLKTVNDNKGLPSPSIPHPVFNYEIFNDFKLGVSKLKYLMDLNGGTICYTAQLPKLNWTFVSDSTNVVLDYTCNLARTHFAGRDYDVWYAVDVPLPYGPYKFYGLPGLIMKVEESTGLYIWEITSMQNVVQPIYEYTYEAEQKSSEIEAIKAITRLRKNPIRFLEQLGRHMYIQGTDGRARPSTSIPNIPDQEYEPLEKF
;
A
#
# COMPACT_ATOMS: atom_id res chain seq x y z
N MET A 1 17.83 50.32 19.76
CA MET A 1 18.48 48.99 19.62
C MET A 1 17.68 47.85 20.28
N LYS A 2 16.35 47.78 20.21
CA LYS A 2 15.52 46.69 20.78
C LYS A 2 14.78 45.84 19.74
N GLY A 3 14.82 46.20 18.46
CA GLY A 3 14.05 45.49 17.41
C GLY A 3 14.72 44.24 16.81
N SER A 4 16.05 44.09 16.91
CA SER A 4 16.76 43.00 16.20
C SER A 4 16.74 41.64 16.94
N ARG A 5 16.48 41.64 18.26
CA ARG A 5 16.43 40.40 19.06
C ARG A 5 15.11 39.66 18.94
N VAL A 6 14.02 40.36 18.69
CA VAL A 6 12.67 39.74 18.52
C VAL A 6 12.56 39.03 17.19
N LEU A 7 13.08 39.59 16.09
CA LEU A 7 13.09 38.96 14.78
C LEU A 7 13.99 37.73 14.69
N LYS A 8 15.11 37.68 15.45
CA LYS A 8 15.96 36.46 15.52
C LYS A 8 15.26 35.31 16.28
N ARG A 9 14.46 35.63 17.32
CA ARG A 9 13.68 34.64 18.06
C ARG A 9 12.55 34.04 17.21
N PHE A 10 11.89 34.83 16.38
CA PHE A 10 10.86 34.33 15.46
C PHE A 10 11.45 33.43 14.34
N LYS A 11 12.60 33.78 13.77
CA LYS A 11 13.28 32.93 12.75
C LYS A 11 13.79 31.60 13.32
N ASN A 12 14.20 31.56 14.58
CA ASN A 12 14.59 30.31 15.21
C ASN A 12 13.38 29.44 15.64
N MET A 13 12.23 30.05 15.97
CA MET A 13 11.00 29.30 16.22
C MET A 13 10.43 28.65 14.94
N GLN A 14 10.56 29.28 13.78
CA GLN A 14 10.13 28.69 12.50
C GLN A 14 11.03 27.54 12.01
N ARG A 15 12.28 27.45 12.46
CA ARG A 15 13.18 26.32 12.14
C ARG A 15 13.02 25.11 13.05
N ILE A 16 12.38 25.26 14.22
CA ILE A 16 12.06 24.17 15.15
C ILE A 16 10.65 23.60 14.90
N ALA A 17 9.81 24.31 14.13
CA ALA A 17 8.46 23.86 13.78
C ALA A 17 8.40 22.79 12.66
N MET A 18 9.55 22.34 12.16
CA MET A 18 9.62 21.28 11.17
C MET A 18 9.89 19.94 11.86
N SER A 19 8.82 19.17 12.04
CA SER A 19 8.77 17.74 12.39
C SER A 19 8.28 17.36 13.80
N VAL A 20 7.32 18.07 14.36
CA VAL A 20 6.54 17.53 15.48
C VAL A 20 5.22 17.00 14.90
N VAL A 21 5.17 15.71 14.59
CA VAL A 21 3.89 15.02 14.37
C VAL A 21 3.31 14.75 15.74
N LEU A 22 2.31 15.53 16.15
CA LEU A 22 1.58 15.29 17.40
C LEU A 22 0.61 14.12 17.16
N LEU A 23 1.04 12.92 17.54
CA LEU A 23 0.22 11.73 17.48
C LEU A 23 -0.59 11.62 18.77
N VAL A 24 -1.90 11.91 18.69
CA VAL A 24 -2.83 11.66 19.80
C VAL A 24 -3.14 10.16 19.80
N VAL A 25 -2.42 9.40 20.59
CA VAL A 25 -2.74 7.98 20.83
C VAL A 25 -3.50 7.89 22.13
N SER A 26 -4.84 7.80 22.05
CA SER A 26 -5.62 7.21 23.16
C SER A 26 -5.22 5.74 23.25
N VAL A 27 -4.74 5.30 24.40
CA VAL A 27 -4.34 3.93 24.70
C VAL A 27 -5.56 3.02 24.54
N ALA A 28 -5.74 2.42 23.38
CA ALA A 28 -6.54 1.22 23.07
C ALA A 28 -6.93 1.06 21.60
N VAL A 29 -6.19 1.52 20.63
CA VAL A 29 -6.47 1.07 19.25
C VAL A 29 -5.17 0.68 18.59
N PHE A 30 -4.99 -0.61 18.35
CA PHE A 30 -4.01 -1.19 17.45
C PHE A 30 -4.42 -0.82 16.01
N ALA A 31 -4.30 0.45 15.65
CA ALA A 31 -4.67 0.92 14.33
C ALA A 31 -3.44 0.94 13.43
N GLN A 32 -3.58 0.37 12.26
CA GLN A 32 -2.66 0.64 11.19
C GLN A 32 -2.75 2.13 10.86
N TYR A 33 -1.61 2.81 10.80
CA TYR A 33 -1.56 4.18 10.30
C TYR A 33 -1.51 4.15 8.77
N PRO A 34 -2.26 5.01 8.09
CA PRO A 34 -2.12 5.17 6.65
C PRO A 34 -0.80 5.86 6.31
N PRO A 35 -0.28 5.69 5.08
CA PRO A 35 0.85 6.47 4.61
C PRO A 35 0.45 7.93 4.49
N SER A 36 1.42 8.82 4.64
CA SER A 36 1.19 10.24 4.32
C SER A 36 1.15 10.43 2.82
N PRO A 37 0.24 11.27 2.30
CA PRO A 37 0.18 11.57 0.89
C PRO A 37 1.48 12.15 0.34
N ASN A 38 1.83 11.80 -0.89
CA ASN A 38 3.02 12.25 -1.61
C ASN A 38 2.64 13.16 -2.78
N SER A 39 3.56 14.04 -3.22
CA SER A 39 3.39 14.78 -4.46
C SER A 39 3.59 13.88 -5.67
N LEU A 40 2.75 14.05 -6.70
CA LEU A 40 2.80 13.33 -7.98
C LEU A 40 3.53 14.11 -9.10
N GLU A 41 4.27 15.17 -8.77
CA GLU A 41 4.95 16.01 -9.76
C GLU A 41 6.08 15.30 -10.50
N LYS A 42 6.75 14.35 -9.85
CA LYS A 42 7.85 13.58 -10.43
C LYS A 42 7.36 12.23 -10.92
N TYR A 43 7.26 12.07 -12.23
CA TYR A 43 6.78 10.84 -12.84
C TYR A 43 7.47 10.53 -14.16
N LYS A 44 7.38 9.26 -14.55
CA LYS A 44 7.81 8.75 -15.85
C LYS A 44 6.65 7.96 -16.47
N LYS A 45 6.34 8.26 -17.74
CA LYS A 45 5.43 7.39 -18.52
C LYS A 45 6.20 6.12 -18.89
N ILE A 46 5.64 4.96 -18.53
CA ILE A 46 6.27 3.65 -18.75
C ILE A 46 5.53 2.80 -19.78
N ASP A 47 4.22 3.01 -19.95
CA ASP A 47 3.39 2.28 -20.91
C ASP A 47 2.09 3.07 -21.20
N VAL A 48 1.17 2.45 -21.95
CA VAL A 48 -0.19 2.92 -22.19
C VAL A 48 -1.16 1.79 -21.84
N ALA A 49 -2.05 2.06 -20.89
CA ALA A 49 -3.11 1.13 -20.55
C ALA A 49 -4.16 1.08 -21.66
N THR A 50 -4.58 -0.13 -22.00
CA THR A 50 -5.73 -0.42 -22.87
C THR A 50 -6.96 -0.82 -22.07
N GLN A 51 -6.76 -1.20 -20.81
CA GLN A 51 -7.83 -1.56 -19.89
C GLN A 51 -7.50 -1.10 -18.48
N VAL A 52 -8.57 -0.75 -17.74
CA VAL A 52 -8.52 -0.46 -16.31
C VAL A 52 -9.54 -1.32 -15.60
N LEU A 53 -9.08 -2.04 -14.60
CA LEU A 53 -9.89 -2.85 -13.72
C LEU A 53 -9.91 -2.21 -12.33
N GLN A 54 -11.04 -2.29 -11.66
CA GLN A 54 -11.14 -1.90 -10.25
C GLN A 54 -11.46 -3.13 -9.41
N TYR A 55 -10.74 -3.28 -8.31
CA TYR A 55 -11.00 -4.32 -7.33
C TYR A 55 -11.25 -3.68 -5.97
N LYS A 56 -12.21 -4.24 -5.23
CA LYS A 56 -12.31 -4.02 -3.79
C LYS A 56 -11.39 -5.03 -3.11
N LEU A 57 -10.37 -4.54 -2.41
CA LEU A 57 -9.56 -5.35 -1.51
C LEU A 57 -10.11 -5.23 -0.10
N LYS A 58 -10.50 -6.34 0.50
CA LYS A 58 -10.75 -6.48 1.93
C LYS A 58 -9.57 -7.18 2.57
N PHE A 59 -9.02 -6.60 3.65
CA PHE A 59 -7.84 -7.19 4.28
C PHE A 59 -7.86 -7.02 5.80
N LYS A 60 -7.17 -7.93 6.47
CA LYS A 60 -6.90 -7.90 7.91
C LYS A 60 -5.41 -7.96 8.16
N LEU A 61 -4.95 -7.38 9.26
CA LEU A 61 -3.54 -7.39 9.65
C LEU A 61 -3.15 -8.63 10.44
N ASN A 62 -4.13 -9.27 11.09
CA ASN A 62 -3.95 -10.49 11.88
C ASN A 62 -5.27 -11.25 12.02
N TYR A 63 -5.19 -12.48 12.53
CA TYR A 63 -6.34 -13.37 12.68
C TYR A 63 -7.34 -12.94 13.77
N LYS A 64 -6.94 -12.09 14.73
CA LYS A 64 -7.82 -11.62 15.80
C LYS A 64 -8.68 -10.43 15.39
N GLN A 65 -8.31 -9.77 14.31
CA GLN A 65 -9.08 -8.64 13.78
C GLN A 65 -10.43 -9.12 13.26
N LYS A 66 -11.53 -8.54 13.78
CA LYS A 66 -12.89 -8.90 13.38
C LYS A 66 -13.28 -8.29 12.05
N ASP A 67 -13.09 -6.97 11.93
CA ASP A 67 -13.53 -6.20 10.78
C ASP A 67 -12.42 -6.11 9.74
N TYR A 68 -12.81 -6.03 8.47
CA TYR A 68 -11.89 -5.78 7.38
C TYR A 68 -11.58 -4.29 7.25
N TYR A 69 -10.33 -3.98 6.90
CA TYR A 69 -10.02 -2.76 6.20
C TYR A 69 -10.34 -2.95 4.71
N GLU A 70 -10.67 -1.86 4.03
CA GLU A 70 -10.98 -1.89 2.61
C GLU A 70 -10.11 -0.90 1.84
N ASP A 71 -9.69 -1.29 0.64
CA ASP A 71 -8.99 -0.44 -0.31
C ASP A 71 -9.55 -0.63 -1.71
N ASP A 72 -9.62 0.45 -2.47
CA ASP A 72 -9.99 0.44 -3.87
C ASP A 72 -8.72 0.29 -4.70
N ARG A 73 -8.53 -0.91 -5.28
CA ARG A 73 -7.36 -1.21 -6.12
C ARG A 73 -7.66 -0.90 -7.57
N ILE A 74 -6.77 -0.13 -8.19
CA ILE A 74 -6.81 0.16 -9.63
C ILE A 74 -5.73 -0.66 -10.32
N VAL A 75 -6.13 -1.49 -11.29
CA VAL A 75 -5.22 -2.30 -12.10
C VAL A 75 -5.25 -1.79 -13.53
N GLN A 76 -4.15 -1.19 -13.98
CA GLN A 76 -3.96 -0.72 -15.36
C GLN A 76 -3.23 -1.79 -16.15
N ILE A 77 -3.81 -2.26 -17.26
CA ILE A 77 -3.23 -3.27 -18.15
C ILE A 77 -2.73 -2.58 -19.42
N GLY A 78 -1.42 -2.56 -19.60
CA GLY A 78 -0.73 -2.08 -20.80
C GLY A 78 -0.16 -3.22 -21.64
N LYS A 79 0.67 -2.86 -22.61
CA LYS A 79 1.31 -3.85 -23.50
C LYS A 79 2.43 -4.62 -22.80
N GLN A 80 3.17 -3.98 -21.92
CA GLN A 80 4.33 -4.55 -21.20
C GLN A 80 4.06 -4.63 -19.70
N PHE A 81 3.40 -3.61 -19.14
CA PHE A 81 3.21 -3.48 -17.71
C PHE A 81 1.76 -3.74 -17.30
N VAL A 82 1.60 -4.40 -16.17
CA VAL A 82 0.39 -4.35 -15.37
C VAL A 82 0.72 -3.62 -14.07
N LYS A 83 0.06 -2.47 -13.85
CA LYS A 83 0.24 -1.65 -12.66
C LYS A 83 -0.95 -1.81 -11.74
N ASP A 84 -0.72 -2.15 -10.47
CA ASP A 84 -1.72 -2.24 -9.41
C ASP A 84 -1.38 -1.24 -8.30
N TYR A 85 -2.32 -0.37 -7.94
CA TYR A 85 -2.12 0.67 -6.92
C TYR A 85 -3.44 1.01 -6.19
N SER A 86 -3.33 1.64 -5.01
CA SER A 86 -4.48 2.13 -4.27
C SER A 86 -5.07 3.38 -4.91
N GLY A 87 -6.34 3.32 -5.30
CA GLY A 87 -7.09 4.48 -5.78
C GLY A 87 -7.26 5.53 -4.69
N ILE A 88 -7.38 5.11 -3.44
CA ILE A 88 -7.48 6.01 -2.28
C ILE A 88 -6.18 6.78 -2.07
N ILE A 89 -5.03 6.10 -2.04
CA ILE A 89 -3.72 6.77 -1.93
C ILE A 89 -3.54 7.74 -3.09
N PHE A 90 -3.80 7.30 -4.32
CA PHE A 90 -3.65 8.14 -5.52
C PHE A 90 -4.54 9.40 -5.48
N TYR A 91 -5.77 9.28 -4.98
CA TYR A 91 -6.64 10.44 -4.79
C TYR A 91 -6.04 11.46 -3.81
N PHE A 92 -5.56 11.01 -2.65
CA PHE A 92 -4.96 11.90 -1.65
C PHE A 92 -3.61 12.47 -2.09
N ASP A 93 -2.81 11.71 -2.84
CA ASP A 93 -1.56 12.18 -3.45
C ASP A 93 -1.85 13.28 -4.50
N SER A 94 -2.89 13.10 -5.32
CA SER A 94 -3.34 14.11 -6.28
C SER A 94 -3.80 15.39 -5.57
N LEU A 95 -4.57 15.24 -4.49
CA LEU A 95 -5.03 16.36 -3.69
C LEU A 95 -3.87 17.10 -3.00
N LYS A 96 -2.88 16.33 -2.47
CA LYS A 96 -1.65 16.93 -1.93
C LYS A 96 -0.92 17.75 -2.98
N THR A 97 -0.74 17.20 -4.19
CA THR A 97 -0.06 17.90 -5.29
C THR A 97 -0.76 19.26 -5.59
N VAL A 98 -2.09 19.24 -5.64
CA VAL A 98 -2.88 20.48 -5.84
C VAL A 98 -2.72 21.44 -4.66
N ASN A 99 -2.74 20.93 -3.43
CA ASN A 99 -2.63 21.75 -2.22
C ASN A 99 -1.23 22.38 -2.09
N ASP A 100 -0.17 21.62 -2.36
CA ASP A 100 1.22 22.13 -2.33
C ASP A 100 1.37 23.32 -3.30
N ASN A 101 0.82 23.24 -4.51
CA ASN A 101 0.86 24.30 -5.51
C ASN A 101 0.03 25.56 -5.09
N LYS A 102 -0.89 25.41 -4.16
CA LYS A 102 -1.71 26.51 -3.62
C LYS A 102 -1.27 26.97 -2.23
N GLY A 103 -0.22 26.38 -1.64
CA GLY A 103 0.22 26.67 -0.28
C GLY A 103 -0.80 26.24 0.79
N LEU A 104 -1.66 25.25 0.49
CA LEU A 104 -2.66 24.71 1.41
C LEU A 104 -2.09 23.55 2.23
N PRO A 105 -2.69 23.21 3.39
CA PRO A 105 -2.27 22.09 4.20
C PRO A 105 -2.32 20.76 3.45
N SER A 106 -1.36 19.85 3.78
CA SER A 106 -1.39 18.49 3.27
C SER A 106 -2.64 17.74 3.74
N PRO A 107 -3.34 17.02 2.85
CA PRO A 107 -4.46 16.18 3.25
C PRO A 107 -3.97 14.98 4.05
N SER A 108 -4.88 14.26 4.71
CA SER A 108 -4.57 13.00 5.39
C SER A 108 -5.56 11.91 4.97
N ILE A 109 -5.05 10.70 4.80
CA ILE A 109 -5.88 9.51 4.52
C ILE A 109 -6.58 9.11 5.83
N PRO A 110 -7.93 8.99 5.85
CA PRO A 110 -8.68 8.86 7.11
C PRO A 110 -8.69 7.46 7.72
N HIS A 111 -8.29 6.43 6.97
CA HIS A 111 -8.34 5.04 7.39
C HIS A 111 -7.17 4.22 6.81
N PRO A 112 -6.88 3.05 7.38
CA PRO A 112 -5.88 2.15 6.83
C PRO A 112 -6.18 1.73 5.39
N VAL A 113 -5.14 1.66 4.57
CA VAL A 113 -5.18 1.26 3.16
C VAL A 113 -4.08 0.24 2.87
N PHE A 114 -4.12 -0.37 1.70
CA PHE A 114 -3.09 -1.31 1.27
C PHE A 114 -1.95 -0.57 0.58
N ASN A 115 -0.84 -0.41 1.30
CA ASN A 115 0.24 0.52 0.99
C ASN A 115 1.16 0.12 -0.19
N TYR A 116 0.81 -0.90 -0.97
CA TYR A 116 1.61 -1.35 -2.10
C TYR A 116 1.20 -0.69 -3.41
N GLU A 117 2.19 -0.25 -4.18
CA GLU A 117 2.13 0.04 -5.60
C GLU A 117 3.01 -0.97 -6.34
N ILE A 118 2.47 -1.66 -7.35
CA ILE A 118 3.09 -2.83 -7.97
C ILE A 118 3.14 -2.62 -9.48
N PHE A 119 4.30 -2.93 -10.07
CA PHE A 119 4.54 -2.88 -11.51
C PHE A 119 5.03 -4.24 -11.96
N ASN A 120 4.16 -5.03 -12.56
CA ASN A 120 4.53 -6.31 -13.15
C ASN A 120 4.97 -6.07 -14.60
N ASP A 121 6.27 -6.28 -14.88
CA ASP A 121 6.87 -6.20 -16.22
C ASP A 121 6.90 -7.61 -16.82
N PHE A 122 5.96 -7.90 -17.69
CA PHE A 122 5.85 -9.22 -18.33
C PHE A 122 6.88 -9.46 -19.44
N LYS A 123 7.52 -8.40 -19.93
CA LYS A 123 8.62 -8.53 -20.90
C LYS A 123 9.93 -8.95 -20.22
N LEU A 124 10.20 -8.41 -19.05
CA LEU A 124 11.41 -8.73 -18.28
C LEU A 124 11.18 -9.87 -17.29
N GLY A 125 9.94 -10.28 -17.02
CA GLY A 125 9.61 -11.30 -16.04
C GLY A 125 9.87 -10.87 -14.60
N VAL A 126 9.72 -9.57 -14.29
CA VAL A 126 9.97 -9.02 -12.97
C VAL A 126 8.79 -8.21 -12.43
N SER A 127 8.68 -8.16 -11.12
CA SER A 127 7.74 -7.32 -10.40
C SER A 127 8.52 -6.30 -9.58
N LYS A 128 8.27 -5.01 -9.81
CA LYS A 128 8.78 -3.92 -8.98
C LYS A 128 7.69 -3.50 -8.01
N LEU A 129 8.03 -3.43 -6.75
CA LEU A 129 7.11 -3.03 -5.69
C LEU A 129 7.62 -1.78 -4.99
N LYS A 130 6.68 -0.88 -4.69
CA LYS A 130 6.86 0.27 -3.81
C LYS A 130 5.92 0.11 -2.63
N TYR A 131 6.46 0.12 -1.44
CA TYR A 131 5.71 0.09 -0.20
C TYR A 131 5.80 1.47 0.47
N LEU A 132 4.68 2.17 0.53
CA LEU A 132 4.59 3.48 1.14
C LEU A 132 4.49 3.30 2.66
N MET A 133 5.54 3.72 3.38
CA MET A 133 5.59 3.54 4.83
C MET A 133 4.65 4.52 5.54
N ASP A 134 4.11 4.06 6.65
CA ASP A 134 3.26 4.86 7.53
C ASP A 134 4.04 6.05 8.13
N LEU A 135 3.33 7.07 8.59
CA LEU A 135 3.88 8.16 9.39
C LEU A 135 5.11 8.88 8.76
N ASN A 136 5.07 9.16 7.46
CA ASN A 136 6.18 9.79 6.73
C ASN A 136 7.50 8.99 6.74
N GLY A 137 7.42 7.67 6.87
CA GLY A 137 8.61 6.80 6.87
C GLY A 137 9.37 6.78 5.54
N GLY A 138 8.76 7.28 4.45
CA GLY A 138 9.28 7.20 3.10
C GLY A 138 8.74 5.99 2.34
N THR A 139 9.49 5.52 1.35
CA THR A 139 9.05 4.42 0.48
C THR A 139 10.14 3.35 0.37
N ILE A 140 9.79 2.10 0.62
CA ILE A 140 10.67 0.95 0.37
C ILE A 140 10.41 0.46 -1.05
N CYS A 141 11.47 0.35 -1.86
CA CYS A 141 11.38 -0.13 -3.24
C CYS A 141 12.22 -1.39 -3.41
N TYR A 142 11.63 -2.43 -4.02
CA TYR A 142 12.37 -3.63 -4.40
C TYR A 142 11.87 -4.19 -5.73
N THR A 143 12.70 -5.02 -6.35
CA THR A 143 12.36 -5.75 -7.58
C THR A 143 12.63 -7.22 -7.34
N ALA A 144 11.65 -8.06 -7.69
CA ALA A 144 11.71 -9.50 -7.58
C ALA A 144 11.35 -10.16 -8.93
N GLN A 145 11.65 -11.42 -9.10
CA GLN A 145 11.13 -12.19 -10.23
C GLN A 145 9.60 -12.32 -10.13
N LEU A 146 8.90 -12.22 -11.25
CA LEU A 146 7.48 -12.60 -11.28
C LEU A 146 7.32 -14.04 -10.81
N PRO A 147 6.40 -14.33 -9.86
CA PRO A 147 6.25 -15.67 -9.33
C PRO A 147 5.74 -16.62 -10.41
N LYS A 148 6.27 -17.82 -10.42
CA LYS A 148 5.70 -18.94 -11.19
C LYS A 148 4.52 -19.50 -10.39
N LEU A 149 3.30 -19.13 -10.76
CA LEU A 149 2.10 -19.64 -10.11
C LEU A 149 1.72 -21.00 -10.69
N ASN A 150 1.68 -22.03 -9.84
CA ASN A 150 1.23 -23.36 -10.22
C ASN A 150 -0.26 -23.47 -9.96
N TRP A 151 -1.06 -23.51 -11.04
CA TRP A 151 -2.50 -23.54 -10.95
C TRP A 151 -3.04 -24.96 -10.91
N THR A 152 -3.90 -25.25 -9.94
CA THR A 152 -4.71 -26.46 -9.86
C THR A 152 -6.17 -26.08 -10.20
N PHE A 153 -6.67 -26.56 -11.33
CA PHE A 153 -8.05 -26.30 -11.74
C PHE A 153 -9.01 -27.20 -10.96
N VAL A 154 -10.10 -26.61 -10.47
CA VAL A 154 -11.13 -27.32 -9.71
C VAL A 154 -12.34 -27.52 -10.61
N SER A 155 -12.66 -28.79 -10.90
CA SER A 155 -13.83 -29.14 -11.71
C SER A 155 -15.12 -28.87 -10.95
N ASP A 156 -16.18 -28.58 -11.70
CA ASP A 156 -17.57 -28.43 -11.21
C ASP A 156 -17.76 -27.33 -10.12
N SER A 157 -16.82 -26.40 -10.03
CA SER A 157 -16.93 -25.23 -9.16
C SER A 157 -17.08 -23.97 -9.99
N THR A 158 -18.26 -23.36 -9.95
CA THR A 158 -18.54 -22.10 -10.65
C THR A 158 -19.07 -21.05 -9.69
N ASN A 159 -18.80 -19.79 -9.99
CA ASN A 159 -19.32 -18.61 -9.29
C ASN A 159 -19.70 -17.55 -10.32
N VAL A 160 -20.48 -16.57 -9.94
CA VAL A 160 -20.82 -15.42 -10.80
C VAL A 160 -20.26 -14.14 -10.16
N VAL A 161 -19.44 -13.43 -10.91
CA VAL A 161 -18.86 -12.14 -10.50
C VAL A 161 -19.03 -11.15 -11.64
N LEU A 162 -19.63 -9.99 -11.41
CA LEU A 162 -19.97 -8.98 -12.43
C LEU A 162 -20.68 -9.59 -13.66
N ASP A 163 -21.65 -10.49 -13.43
CA ASP A 163 -22.42 -11.21 -14.45
C ASP A 163 -21.61 -12.18 -15.33
N TYR A 164 -20.32 -12.41 -15.01
CA TYR A 164 -19.49 -13.43 -15.67
C TYR A 164 -19.47 -14.73 -14.89
N THR A 165 -19.64 -15.84 -15.60
CA THR A 165 -19.41 -17.17 -15.04
C THR A 165 -17.91 -17.39 -14.85
N CYS A 166 -17.51 -17.66 -13.63
CA CYS A 166 -16.13 -17.86 -13.23
C CYS A 166 -15.88 -19.32 -12.84
N ASN A 167 -14.75 -19.85 -13.28
CA ASN A 167 -14.22 -21.14 -12.84
C ASN A 167 -13.24 -20.95 -11.68
N LEU A 168 -13.06 -21.99 -10.88
CA LEU A 168 -12.15 -21.99 -9.74
C LEU A 168 -10.79 -22.60 -10.10
N ALA A 169 -9.73 -21.92 -9.72
CA ALA A 169 -8.38 -22.47 -9.68
C ALA A 169 -7.75 -22.19 -8.30
N ARG A 170 -6.83 -23.05 -7.90
CA ARG A 170 -6.08 -22.93 -6.64
C ARG A 170 -4.60 -22.77 -6.89
N THR A 171 -3.94 -22.02 -6.03
CA THR A 171 -2.48 -21.93 -6.04
C THR A 171 -1.94 -21.74 -4.63
N HIS A 172 -0.71 -22.24 -4.41
CA HIS A 172 0.11 -21.89 -3.24
C HIS A 172 1.13 -20.85 -3.67
N PHE A 173 1.13 -19.70 -3.01
CA PHE A 173 2.06 -18.62 -3.32
C PHE A 173 2.49 -17.88 -2.05
N ALA A 174 3.81 -17.67 -1.90
CA ALA A 174 4.41 -16.91 -0.79
C ALA A 174 3.92 -17.37 0.60
N GLY A 175 3.85 -18.68 0.83
CA GLY A 175 3.45 -19.30 2.09
C GLY A 175 1.97 -19.21 2.42
N ARG A 176 1.11 -19.01 1.43
CA ARG A 176 -0.35 -18.93 1.55
C ARG A 176 -1.06 -19.68 0.43
N ASP A 177 -2.24 -20.18 0.72
CA ASP A 177 -3.11 -20.86 -0.25
C ASP A 177 -4.22 -19.88 -0.69
N TYR A 178 -4.55 -19.94 -1.97
CA TYR A 178 -5.52 -19.03 -2.58
C TYR A 178 -6.52 -19.80 -3.43
N ASP A 179 -7.80 -19.46 -3.27
CA ASP A 179 -8.89 -19.77 -4.19
C ASP A 179 -9.07 -18.59 -5.15
N VAL A 180 -9.02 -18.87 -6.46
CA VAL A 180 -9.00 -17.83 -7.50
C VAL A 180 -10.08 -18.11 -8.54
N TRP A 181 -11.01 -17.18 -8.64
CA TRP A 181 -12.11 -17.24 -9.59
C TRP A 181 -11.77 -16.43 -10.84
N TYR A 182 -11.85 -17.05 -12.01
CA TYR A 182 -11.49 -16.43 -13.28
C TYR A 182 -12.55 -16.67 -14.36
N ALA A 183 -12.78 -15.66 -15.21
CA ALA A 183 -13.75 -15.68 -16.31
C ALA A 183 -13.04 -15.96 -17.63
N VAL A 184 -13.31 -17.12 -18.24
CA VAL A 184 -12.74 -17.52 -19.55
C VAL A 184 -13.25 -16.61 -20.67
N ASP A 185 -14.48 -16.11 -20.56
CA ASP A 185 -15.11 -15.22 -21.54
C ASP A 185 -14.39 -13.86 -21.66
N VAL A 186 -13.52 -13.53 -20.72
CA VAL A 186 -12.66 -12.35 -20.75
C VAL A 186 -11.22 -12.81 -20.92
N PRO A 187 -10.66 -12.89 -22.14
CA PRO A 187 -9.38 -13.53 -22.43
C PRO A 187 -8.17 -12.66 -22.07
N LEU A 188 -8.08 -12.28 -20.79
CA LEU A 188 -7.03 -11.48 -20.18
C LEU A 188 -6.40 -12.27 -19.03
N PRO A 189 -5.18 -12.77 -19.18
CA PRO A 189 -4.54 -13.63 -18.20
C PRO A 189 -3.97 -12.84 -16.99
N TYR A 190 -4.66 -11.80 -16.54
CA TYR A 190 -4.18 -10.87 -15.49
C TYR A 190 -5.16 -10.78 -14.32
N GLY A 191 -4.68 -10.29 -13.21
CA GLY A 191 -5.42 -10.03 -11.99
C GLY A 191 -4.75 -8.98 -11.09
N PRO A 192 -5.24 -8.80 -9.87
CA PRO A 192 -4.64 -7.90 -8.89
C PRO A 192 -3.34 -8.48 -8.34
N TYR A 193 -2.52 -7.63 -7.74
CA TYR A 193 -1.26 -7.97 -7.09
C TYR A 193 -0.25 -8.66 -8.03
N LYS A 194 0.13 -9.89 -7.74
CA LYS A 194 1.03 -10.74 -8.53
C LYS A 194 0.30 -11.95 -9.15
N PHE A 195 -1.04 -11.94 -9.18
CA PHE A 195 -1.82 -13.05 -9.73
C PHE A 195 -2.01 -12.90 -11.24
N TYR A 196 -1.62 -13.93 -11.99
CA TYR A 196 -1.70 -13.98 -13.46
C TYR A 196 -1.58 -15.40 -14.00
N GLY A 197 -1.79 -15.57 -15.31
CA GLY A 197 -1.50 -16.82 -16.03
C GLY A 197 -2.65 -17.83 -16.09
N LEU A 198 -3.85 -17.47 -15.63
CA LEU A 198 -5.06 -18.25 -15.89
C LEU A 198 -5.60 -17.96 -17.30
N PRO A 199 -6.40 -18.87 -17.91
CA PRO A 199 -6.92 -18.71 -19.28
C PRO A 199 -8.08 -17.70 -19.37
N GLY A 200 -8.12 -16.71 -18.48
CA GLY A 200 -9.13 -15.67 -18.40
C GLY A 200 -8.85 -14.68 -17.29
N LEU A 201 -9.65 -13.62 -17.23
CA LEU A 201 -9.51 -12.55 -16.26
C LEU A 201 -9.77 -13.08 -14.85
N ILE A 202 -8.85 -12.77 -13.92
CA ILE A 202 -9.02 -13.09 -12.51
C ILE A 202 -10.02 -12.10 -11.92
N MET A 203 -11.21 -12.60 -11.58
CA MET A 203 -12.31 -11.81 -11.08
C MET A 203 -12.31 -11.69 -9.55
N LYS A 204 -11.86 -12.76 -8.85
CA LYS A 204 -11.79 -12.76 -7.41
C LYS A 204 -10.62 -13.61 -6.94
N VAL A 205 -9.95 -13.17 -5.88
CA VAL A 205 -8.88 -13.89 -5.18
C VAL A 205 -9.22 -13.92 -3.70
N GLU A 206 -9.26 -15.10 -3.11
CA GLU A 206 -9.52 -15.30 -1.68
C GLU A 206 -8.37 -16.07 -1.07
N GLU A 207 -7.70 -15.47 -0.10
CA GLU A 207 -6.71 -16.18 0.70
C GLU A 207 -7.43 -17.13 1.69
N SER A 208 -6.96 -18.35 1.84
CA SER A 208 -7.66 -19.45 2.52
C SER A 208 -8.03 -19.18 3.99
N THR A 209 -7.30 -18.30 4.67
CA THR A 209 -7.60 -17.92 6.05
C THR A 209 -8.51 -16.67 6.15
N GLY A 210 -8.88 -16.10 5.00
CA GLY A 210 -9.72 -14.91 4.92
C GLY A 210 -9.04 -13.60 5.30
N LEU A 211 -7.70 -13.55 5.34
CA LEU A 211 -6.99 -12.30 5.62
C LEU A 211 -7.02 -11.33 4.45
N TYR A 212 -7.08 -11.84 3.22
CA TYR A 212 -7.05 -11.03 2.00
C TYR A 212 -8.09 -11.52 1.00
N ILE A 213 -8.93 -10.60 0.52
CA ILE A 213 -9.95 -10.88 -0.49
C ILE A 213 -9.94 -9.73 -1.50
N TRP A 214 -9.61 -10.02 -2.76
CA TRP A 214 -9.78 -9.10 -3.89
C TRP A 214 -10.98 -9.53 -4.70
N GLU A 215 -11.87 -8.62 -5.00
CA GLU A 215 -13.02 -8.87 -5.87
C GLU A 215 -13.19 -7.71 -6.84
N ILE A 216 -13.31 -8.02 -8.14
CA ILE A 216 -13.47 -7.01 -9.16
C ILE A 216 -14.81 -6.30 -9.02
N THR A 217 -14.80 -4.98 -9.18
CA THR A 217 -16.01 -4.15 -9.12
C THR A 217 -16.33 -3.46 -10.44
N SER A 218 -15.32 -3.26 -11.28
CA SER A 218 -15.54 -2.74 -12.63
C SER A 218 -14.39 -3.06 -13.57
N MET A 219 -14.67 -3.03 -14.88
CA MET A 219 -13.67 -3.08 -15.94
C MET A 219 -14.03 -2.13 -17.07
N GLN A 220 -13.03 -1.47 -17.64
CA GLN A 220 -13.22 -0.47 -18.68
C GLN A 220 -12.12 -0.57 -19.74
N ASN A 221 -12.49 -0.46 -21.00
CA ASN A 221 -11.54 -0.24 -22.09
C ASN A 221 -11.20 1.24 -22.12
N VAL A 222 -9.90 1.54 -22.12
CA VAL A 222 -9.39 2.90 -22.06
C VAL A 222 -8.14 3.05 -22.92
N VAL A 223 -7.75 4.29 -23.21
CA VAL A 223 -6.41 4.61 -23.71
C VAL A 223 -5.84 5.70 -22.82
N GLN A 224 -5.02 5.30 -21.84
CA GLN A 224 -4.43 6.25 -20.89
C GLN A 224 -2.99 5.87 -20.54
N PRO A 225 -2.12 6.85 -20.24
CA PRO A 225 -0.74 6.55 -19.85
C PRO A 225 -0.67 5.81 -18.52
N ILE A 226 0.28 4.87 -18.43
CA ILE A 226 0.72 4.29 -17.17
C ILE A 226 1.94 5.07 -16.71
N TYR A 227 1.83 5.66 -15.52
CA TYR A 227 2.91 6.43 -14.90
C TYR A 227 3.54 5.68 -13.74
N GLU A 228 4.87 5.75 -13.65
CA GLU A 228 5.62 5.46 -12.46
C GLU A 228 5.98 6.79 -11.79
N TYR A 229 5.46 7.02 -10.57
CA TYR A 229 5.77 8.19 -9.76
C TYR A 229 7.04 7.95 -8.93
N THR A 230 7.83 9.01 -8.73
CA THR A 230 8.99 8.99 -7.84
C THR A 230 8.60 9.70 -6.55
N TYR A 231 8.60 8.96 -5.46
CA TYR A 231 8.27 9.46 -4.14
C TYR A 231 9.49 10.00 -3.41
N GLU A 232 9.28 10.87 -2.42
CA GLU A 232 10.35 11.32 -1.56
C GLU A 232 10.88 10.17 -0.70
N ALA A 233 12.19 10.20 -0.41
CA ALA A 233 12.85 9.21 0.44
C ALA A 233 12.65 7.73 0.00
N GLU A 234 12.73 7.46 -1.31
CA GLU A 234 12.75 6.08 -1.81
C GLU A 234 14.04 5.35 -1.39
N GLN A 235 13.86 4.22 -0.72
CA GLN A 235 14.93 3.33 -0.28
C GLN A 235 14.90 2.04 -1.08
N LYS A 236 15.95 1.78 -1.85
CA LYS A 236 16.11 0.52 -2.60
C LYS A 236 16.54 -0.59 -1.66
N SER A 237 15.92 -1.76 -1.80
CA SER A 237 16.18 -2.93 -0.97
C SER A 237 16.14 -4.21 -1.79
N SER A 238 16.65 -5.30 -1.26
CA SER A 238 16.31 -6.63 -1.74
C SER A 238 14.89 -7.01 -1.27
N GLU A 239 14.26 -7.97 -1.93
CA GLU A 239 12.93 -8.46 -1.55
C GLU A 239 12.88 -8.91 -0.09
N ILE A 240 13.83 -9.74 0.32
CA ILE A 240 13.90 -10.29 1.69
C ILE A 240 14.04 -9.19 2.74
N GLU A 241 14.93 -8.23 2.52
CA GLU A 241 15.14 -7.12 3.46
C GLU A 241 13.94 -6.17 3.49
N ALA A 242 13.29 -5.93 2.34
CA ALA A 242 12.06 -5.15 2.27
C ALA A 242 10.94 -5.79 3.10
N ILE A 243 10.69 -7.08 2.94
CA ILE A 243 9.65 -7.81 3.68
C ILE A 243 9.95 -7.83 5.18
N LYS A 244 11.20 -8.03 5.58
CA LYS A 244 11.62 -7.92 7.00
C LYS A 244 11.40 -6.50 7.55
N ALA A 245 11.73 -5.47 6.78
CA ALA A 245 11.54 -4.07 7.19
C ALA A 245 10.05 -3.74 7.33
N ILE A 246 9.22 -4.13 6.36
CA ILE A 246 7.77 -3.95 6.39
C ILE A 246 7.16 -4.69 7.60
N THR A 247 7.60 -5.92 7.86
CA THR A 247 7.13 -6.70 9.01
C THR A 247 7.47 -6.01 10.34
N ARG A 248 8.70 -5.49 10.49
CA ARG A 248 9.10 -4.72 11.68
C ARG A 248 8.31 -3.42 11.83
N LEU A 249 8.13 -2.68 10.72
CA LEU A 249 7.30 -1.47 10.69
C LEU A 249 5.86 -1.78 11.15
N ARG A 250 5.26 -2.84 10.60
CA ARG A 250 3.89 -3.23 10.95
C ARG A 250 3.74 -3.71 12.38
N LYS A 251 4.73 -4.39 12.92
CA LYS A 251 4.73 -4.82 14.32
C LYS A 251 4.92 -3.67 15.30
N ASN A 252 5.79 -2.73 14.98
CA ASN A 252 6.06 -1.59 15.86
C ASN A 252 6.50 -0.35 15.07
N PRO A 253 5.55 0.40 14.50
CA PRO A 253 5.86 1.54 13.63
C PRO A 253 6.65 2.63 14.35
N ILE A 254 6.37 2.86 15.63
CA ILE A 254 7.05 3.89 16.42
C ILE A 254 8.53 3.56 16.58
N ARG A 255 8.84 2.35 17.08
CA ARG A 255 10.25 1.90 17.24
C ARG A 255 11.00 1.83 15.93
N PHE A 256 10.32 1.36 14.87
CA PHE A 256 10.92 1.28 13.54
C PHE A 256 11.34 2.67 13.04
N LEU A 257 10.46 3.67 13.16
CA LEU A 257 10.74 5.04 12.72
C LEU A 257 11.79 5.73 13.57
N GLU A 258 11.83 5.46 14.89
CA GLU A 258 12.91 5.93 15.75
C GLU A 258 14.29 5.38 15.34
N GLN A 259 14.36 4.12 14.94
CA GLN A 259 15.61 3.52 14.41
C GLN A 259 16.06 4.19 13.09
N LEU A 260 15.12 4.79 12.34
CA LEU A 260 15.43 5.62 11.18
C LEU A 260 15.76 7.08 11.53
N GLY A 261 15.95 7.40 12.82
CA GLY A 261 16.25 8.76 13.31
C GLY A 261 15.04 9.70 13.31
N ARG A 262 13.82 9.19 13.23
CA ARG A 262 12.59 9.97 13.31
C ARG A 262 12.15 10.10 14.77
N HIS A 263 12.05 11.35 15.27
CA HIS A 263 11.57 11.58 16.63
C HIS A 263 10.04 11.55 16.67
N MET A 264 9.49 10.61 17.43
CA MET A 264 8.07 10.43 17.63
C MET A 264 7.66 10.96 19.01
N TYR A 265 6.45 11.56 19.09
CA TYR A 265 5.86 12.00 20.36
C TYR A 265 4.51 11.30 20.54
N ILE A 266 4.28 10.77 21.73
CA ILE A 266 3.05 10.08 22.10
C ILE A 266 2.33 10.93 23.13
N GLN A 267 1.04 11.17 22.94
CA GLN A 267 0.20 11.85 23.91
C GLN A 267 -0.21 10.87 25.00
N GLY A 268 0.16 11.16 26.23
CA GLY A 268 -0.27 10.39 27.40
C GLY A 268 -1.74 10.62 27.75
N THR A 269 -2.30 9.79 28.61
CA THR A 269 -3.68 9.92 29.14
C THR A 269 -3.92 11.24 29.89
N ASP A 270 -2.85 11.90 30.32
CA ASP A 270 -2.85 13.23 30.94
C ASP A 270 -2.82 14.38 29.92
N GLY A 271 -2.96 14.07 28.62
CA GLY A 271 -2.94 15.03 27.51
C GLY A 271 -1.56 15.60 27.18
N ARG A 272 -0.49 15.16 27.85
CA ARG A 272 0.87 15.68 27.59
C ARG A 272 1.57 14.83 26.53
N ALA A 273 2.18 15.49 25.54
CA ALA A 273 3.04 14.84 24.55
C ALA A 273 4.41 14.53 25.17
N ARG A 274 4.85 13.29 25.07
CA ARG A 274 6.16 12.83 25.55
C ARG A 274 6.92 12.17 24.41
N PRO A 275 8.25 12.28 24.33
CA PRO A 275 9.03 11.51 23.38
C PRO A 275 8.73 10.02 23.56
N SER A 276 8.53 9.30 22.46
CA SER A 276 8.28 7.85 22.47
C SER A 276 9.43 7.08 23.14
N THR A 277 10.66 7.59 23.06
CA THR A 277 11.84 7.07 23.76
C THR A 277 11.70 7.07 25.28
N SER A 278 10.84 7.93 25.85
CA SER A 278 10.58 7.98 27.29
C SER A 278 9.55 6.94 27.75
N ILE A 279 8.92 6.20 26.83
CA ILE A 279 7.92 5.19 27.14
C ILE A 279 8.58 3.81 27.03
N PRO A 280 8.90 3.17 28.16
CA PRO A 280 9.44 1.82 28.12
C PRO A 280 8.37 0.85 27.61
N ASN A 281 8.80 -0.13 26.83
CA ASN A 281 7.97 -1.27 26.41
C ASN A 281 6.68 -0.91 25.62
N ILE A 282 6.81 -0.15 24.51
CA ILE A 282 5.74 -0.13 23.51
C ILE A 282 5.63 -1.56 22.93
N PRO A 283 4.51 -2.26 23.16
CA PRO A 283 4.39 -3.65 22.75
C PRO A 283 4.32 -3.78 21.23
N ASP A 284 4.84 -4.88 20.71
CA ASP A 284 4.64 -5.22 19.31
C ASP A 284 3.19 -5.60 19.06
N GLN A 285 2.69 -5.19 17.88
CA GLN A 285 1.37 -5.57 17.39
C GLN A 285 1.45 -6.91 16.67
N GLU A 286 0.36 -7.66 16.70
CA GLU A 286 0.24 -8.86 15.86
C GLU A 286 0.10 -8.43 14.40
N TYR A 287 0.92 -9.03 13.56
CA TYR A 287 0.90 -8.78 12.11
C TYR A 287 1.19 -10.07 11.34
N GLU A 288 0.33 -10.36 10.38
CA GLU A 288 0.46 -11.47 9.44
C GLU A 288 0.85 -10.93 8.05
N PRO A 289 2.12 -11.07 7.63
CA PRO A 289 2.57 -10.53 6.35
C PRO A 289 1.85 -11.18 5.18
N LEU A 290 1.63 -10.42 4.11
CA LEU A 290 1.03 -10.94 2.88
C LEU A 290 1.89 -12.04 2.24
N GLU A 291 3.21 -11.85 2.24
CA GLU A 291 4.17 -12.85 1.76
C GLU A 291 4.99 -13.39 2.93
N LYS A 292 5.07 -14.71 3.02
CA LYS A 292 5.82 -15.46 4.05
C LYS A 292 6.95 -16.21 3.36
N PHE A 293 8.20 -15.93 3.73
CA PHE A 293 9.41 -16.59 3.24
C PHE A 293 10.21 -17.17 4.39
#